data_1b9a62604c288de60676a65fca292bcf
#
_entry.id   1b9a62604c288de60676a65fca292bcf
#
_cell.length_a   1.000
_cell.length_b   1.000
_cell.length_c   1.000
_cell.angle_alpha   90.00
_cell.angle_beta   90.00
_cell.angle_gamma   90.00
#
_symmetry.space_group_name_H-M   'P 1'
#
loop_
_entity.id
_entity.type
_entity.pdbx_description
1 polymer ?
#
loop_
_entity_poly.entity_id
_entity_poly.type
_entity_poly.pdbx_seq_one_letter_code
_entity_poly.pdbx_strand_id
1 'polypeptide(L)'
;MTFERIKDYALVKWIITRPKIWEHATDDFAPSPAEFEPAKSDAVWYVLVRDGDELLGMFMLVPENAICWKVHTCMLSSAWGRKAKQAAKEGIDWVWANMPALRLVTDVPEYNRQASIFARWAGMTQFGLNPKSYQKNGKLQDVMLLGISKPEAA
;
A
#
# COMPACT_ATOMS: atom_id res chain seq x y z
N MET A 1 14.64 -10.01 -2.80
CA MET A 1 14.12 -8.95 -1.92
C MET A 1 13.81 -9.49 -0.56
N THR A 2 13.82 -8.64 0.45
CA THR A 2 13.44 -9.01 1.81
C THR A 2 12.26 -8.17 2.27
N PHE A 3 11.39 -8.79 3.07
CA PHE A 3 10.20 -8.19 3.64
C PHE A 3 10.24 -8.42 5.14
N GLU A 4 10.05 -7.35 5.92
CA GLU A 4 10.17 -7.41 7.36
C GLU A 4 9.08 -6.56 8.03
N ARG A 5 8.29 -7.15 8.91
CA ARG A 5 7.39 -6.38 9.75
C ARG A 5 8.18 -5.54 10.74
N ILE A 6 7.88 -4.26 10.83
CA ILE A 6 8.54 -3.32 11.73
C ILE A 6 7.56 -2.61 12.65
N LYS A 7 8.08 -2.11 13.77
CA LYS A 7 7.39 -1.21 14.69
C LYS A 7 8.20 0.08 14.94
N ASP A 8 9.10 0.40 14.04
CA ASP A 8 9.84 1.67 14.02
C ASP A 8 8.95 2.75 13.40
N TYR A 9 8.13 3.38 14.23
CA TYR A 9 7.15 4.38 13.79
C TYR A 9 7.80 5.66 13.27
N ALA A 10 9.00 5.99 13.72
CA ALA A 10 9.76 7.11 13.17
C ALA A 10 10.14 6.85 11.71
N LEU A 11 10.59 5.64 11.39
CA LEU A 11 10.89 5.24 10.00
C LEU A 11 9.62 5.18 9.15
N VAL A 12 8.53 4.65 9.69
CA VAL A 12 7.22 4.63 9.02
C VAL A 12 6.78 6.04 8.65
N LYS A 13 6.84 6.97 9.60
CA LYS A 13 6.51 8.37 9.35
C LYS A 13 7.42 8.98 8.28
N TRP A 14 8.72 8.72 8.35
CA TRP A 14 9.67 9.21 7.36
C TRP A 14 9.31 8.75 5.94
N ILE A 15 9.00 7.47 5.77
CA ILE A 15 8.63 6.91 4.46
C ILE A 15 7.34 7.56 3.94
N ILE A 16 6.27 7.54 4.74
CA ILE A 16 4.95 8.04 4.32
C ILE A 16 5.01 9.54 3.96
N THR A 17 5.83 10.30 4.67
CA THR A 17 5.95 11.74 4.46
C THR A 17 6.95 12.12 3.37
N ARG A 18 7.54 11.15 2.64
CA ARG A 18 8.33 11.51 1.46
C ARG A 18 7.45 12.24 0.45
N PRO A 19 7.92 13.36 -0.12
CA PRO A 19 7.05 14.24 -0.92
C PRO A 19 6.23 13.52 -1.98
N LYS A 20 6.85 12.61 -2.74
CA LYS A 20 6.15 11.87 -3.81
C LYS A 20 5.19 10.81 -3.29
N ILE A 21 5.45 10.23 -2.11
CA ILE A 21 4.52 9.30 -1.46
C ILE A 21 3.36 10.09 -0.87
N TRP A 22 3.66 11.13 -0.09
CA TRP A 22 2.65 11.96 0.56
C TRP A 22 1.67 12.57 -0.42
N GLU A 23 2.19 13.14 -1.51
CA GLU A 23 1.37 13.74 -2.56
C GLU A 23 0.34 12.77 -3.15
N HIS A 24 0.74 11.51 -3.38
CA HIS A 24 -0.14 10.50 -3.99
C HIS A 24 -1.04 9.78 -2.98
N ALA A 25 -0.63 9.71 -1.71
CA ALA A 25 -1.32 8.94 -0.68
C ALA A 25 -2.35 9.76 0.11
N THR A 26 -2.40 11.08 -0.04
CA THR A 26 -3.25 11.94 0.77
C THR A 26 -4.27 12.70 -0.06
N ASP A 27 -5.43 12.95 0.56
CA ASP A 27 -6.47 13.84 0.02
C ASP A 27 -6.27 15.29 0.50
N ASP A 28 -7.23 16.15 0.15
CA ASP A 28 -7.17 17.57 0.53
C ASP A 28 -7.35 17.80 2.03
N PHE A 29 -7.78 16.81 2.79
CA PHE A 29 -8.12 16.93 4.22
C PHE A 29 -7.07 16.30 5.13
N ALA A 30 -5.99 15.77 4.58
CA ALA A 30 -4.91 15.21 5.36
C ALA A 30 -4.22 16.28 6.22
N PRO A 31 -3.68 15.91 7.40
CA PRO A 31 -2.84 16.82 8.17
C PRO A 31 -1.57 17.18 7.38
N SER A 32 -0.80 18.14 7.88
CA SER A 32 0.53 18.39 7.31
C SER A 32 1.45 17.19 7.57
N PRO A 33 2.50 16.97 6.75
CA PRO A 33 3.47 15.91 7.01
C PRO A 33 4.06 15.95 8.43
N ALA A 34 4.30 17.14 8.96
CA ALA A 34 4.86 17.31 10.31
C ALA A 34 3.89 16.85 11.40
N GLU A 35 2.59 17.05 11.19
CA GLU A 35 1.54 16.71 12.16
C GLU A 35 1.10 15.24 12.06
N PHE A 36 1.41 14.59 10.95
CA PHE A 36 1.01 13.19 10.72
C PHE A 36 1.67 12.26 11.73
N GLU A 37 0.87 11.36 12.31
CA GLU A 37 1.33 10.30 13.19
C GLU A 37 0.82 8.94 12.70
N PRO A 38 1.72 7.96 12.45
CA PRO A 38 1.31 6.61 12.06
C PRO A 38 0.50 5.93 13.17
N ALA A 39 -0.46 5.10 12.79
CA ALA A 39 -1.18 4.26 13.74
C ALA A 39 -0.21 3.31 14.45
N LYS A 40 -0.28 3.28 15.80
CA LYS A 40 0.59 2.44 16.66
C LYS A 40 -0.17 1.21 17.19
N SER A 41 -1.09 0.69 16.41
CA SER A 41 -1.86 -0.50 16.75
C SER A 41 -1.14 -1.76 16.30
N ASP A 42 -1.13 -2.80 17.13
CA ASP A 42 -0.62 -4.13 16.74
C ASP A 42 -1.44 -4.78 15.61
N ALA A 43 -2.67 -4.31 15.38
CA ALA A 43 -3.49 -4.77 14.26
C ALA A 43 -3.00 -4.27 12.91
N VAL A 44 -2.27 -3.15 12.87
CA VAL A 44 -1.71 -2.59 11.63
C VAL A 44 -0.30 -3.12 11.43
N TRP A 45 -0.05 -3.70 10.25
CA TRP A 45 1.27 -4.19 9.89
C TRP A 45 1.97 -3.21 8.97
N TYR A 46 3.16 -2.80 9.35
CA TYR A 46 4.08 -2.06 8.49
C TYR A 46 5.20 -3.01 8.07
N VAL A 47 5.34 -3.24 6.78
CA VAL A 47 6.29 -4.21 6.23
C VAL A 47 7.30 -3.49 5.35
N LEU A 48 8.56 -3.44 5.80
CA LEU A 48 9.64 -2.86 5.01
C LEU A 48 9.99 -3.76 3.84
N VAL A 49 10.33 -3.13 2.73
CA VAL A 49 10.79 -3.79 1.50
C VAL A 49 12.21 -3.32 1.21
N ARG A 50 13.14 -4.27 1.12
CA ARG A 50 14.56 -4.01 0.81
C ARG A 50 15.04 -4.89 -0.33
N ASP A 51 16.02 -4.38 -1.06
CA ASP A 51 16.83 -5.14 -2.00
C ASP A 51 18.28 -5.04 -1.52
N GLY A 52 18.81 -6.09 -0.87
CA GLY A 52 20.05 -5.97 -0.12
C GLY A 52 19.96 -4.89 0.96
N ASP A 53 20.86 -3.92 0.93
CA ASP A 53 20.87 -2.79 1.86
C ASP A 53 20.00 -1.62 1.40
N GLU A 54 19.48 -1.67 0.19
CA GLU A 54 18.65 -0.60 -0.36
C GLU A 54 17.23 -0.68 0.16
N LEU A 55 16.76 0.40 0.80
CA LEU A 55 15.36 0.55 1.18
C LEU A 55 14.54 0.91 -0.07
N LEU A 56 13.57 0.07 -0.41
CA LEU A 56 12.70 0.31 -1.56
C LEU A 56 11.39 0.98 -1.17
N GLY A 57 10.89 0.71 0.03
CA GLY A 57 9.62 1.25 0.50
C GLY A 57 8.99 0.41 1.59
N MET A 58 7.68 0.48 1.66
CA MET A 58 6.91 -0.14 2.72
C MET A 58 5.49 -0.47 2.26
N PHE A 59 4.94 -1.55 2.79
CA PHE A 59 3.51 -1.84 2.72
C PHE A 59 2.88 -1.56 4.08
N MET A 60 1.72 -0.93 4.09
CA MET A 60 0.87 -0.82 5.26
C MET A 60 -0.36 -1.71 5.05
N LEU A 61 -0.59 -2.64 5.95
CA LEU A 61 -1.70 -3.59 5.88
C LEU A 61 -2.63 -3.40 7.09
N VAL A 62 -3.89 -3.11 6.80
CA VAL A 62 -4.91 -2.82 7.80
C VAL A 62 -6.01 -3.86 7.70
N PRO A 63 -6.39 -4.55 8.80
CA PRO A 63 -7.44 -5.54 8.72
C PRO A 63 -8.82 -4.90 8.52
N GLU A 64 -9.57 -5.39 7.54
CA GLU A 64 -11.01 -5.14 7.41
C GLU A 64 -11.80 -6.11 8.29
N ASN A 65 -11.30 -7.33 8.36
CA ASN A 65 -11.76 -8.41 9.24
C ASN A 65 -10.62 -9.44 9.38
N ALA A 66 -10.88 -10.58 9.96
CA ALA A 66 -9.85 -11.59 10.25
C ALA A 66 -9.10 -12.09 9.01
N ILE A 67 -9.73 -12.13 7.86
CA ILE A 67 -9.17 -12.72 6.63
C ILE A 67 -8.98 -11.74 5.48
N CYS A 68 -9.61 -10.58 5.52
CA CYS A 68 -9.51 -9.56 4.48
C CYS A 68 -8.72 -8.35 4.99
N TRP A 69 -7.67 -7.99 4.26
CA TRP A 69 -6.78 -6.91 4.64
C TRP A 69 -6.68 -5.88 3.52
N LYS A 70 -6.69 -4.61 3.90
CA LYS A 70 -6.43 -3.51 2.98
C LYS A 70 -4.94 -3.21 2.97
N VAL A 71 -4.35 -3.13 1.79
CA VAL A 71 -2.94 -2.79 1.61
C VAL A 71 -2.78 -1.41 1.00
N HIS A 72 -1.88 -0.63 1.59
CA HIS A 72 -1.40 0.64 1.05
C HIS A 72 0.09 0.48 0.73
N THR A 73 0.50 0.91 -0.45
CA THR A 73 1.88 0.78 -0.89
C THR A 73 2.59 2.13 -0.87
N CYS A 74 3.74 2.18 -0.25
CA CYS A 74 4.57 3.37 -0.11
C CYS A 74 5.96 3.08 -0.66
N MET A 75 6.08 3.04 -2.00
CA MET A 75 7.36 2.78 -2.65
C MET A 75 8.10 4.09 -2.89
N LEU A 76 9.37 4.14 -2.49
CA LEU A 76 10.24 5.28 -2.77
C LEU A 76 10.40 5.43 -4.29
N SER A 77 10.46 6.68 -4.75
CA SER A 77 10.53 6.96 -6.20
C SER A 77 11.77 6.35 -6.87
N SER A 78 12.86 6.16 -6.13
CA SER A 78 14.05 5.46 -6.60
C SER A 78 13.82 4.00 -6.97
N ALA A 79 12.76 3.39 -6.43
CA ALA A 79 12.40 1.99 -6.70
C ALA A 79 11.34 1.84 -7.80
N TRP A 80 10.77 2.92 -8.29
CA TRP A 80 9.71 2.86 -9.31
C TRP A 80 10.19 2.17 -10.58
N GLY A 81 9.29 1.41 -11.20
CA GLY A 81 9.57 0.61 -12.38
C GLY A 81 9.89 -0.85 -12.03
N ARG A 82 11.04 -1.35 -12.45
CA ARG A 82 11.41 -2.77 -12.37
C ARG A 82 11.43 -3.32 -10.93
N LYS A 83 12.04 -2.60 -9.99
CA LYS A 83 12.11 -3.04 -8.59
C LYS A 83 10.74 -3.00 -7.92
N ALA A 84 9.92 -2.00 -8.20
CA ALA A 84 8.56 -1.94 -7.70
C ALA A 84 7.71 -3.11 -8.24
N LYS A 85 7.86 -3.46 -9.50
CA LYS A 85 7.17 -4.61 -10.09
C LYS A 85 7.56 -5.93 -9.42
N GLN A 86 8.84 -6.12 -9.17
CA GLN A 86 9.34 -7.29 -8.44
C GLN A 86 8.80 -7.31 -7.00
N ALA A 87 8.83 -6.16 -6.32
CA ALA A 87 8.29 -6.03 -4.96
C ALA A 87 6.79 -6.35 -4.89
N ALA A 88 6.01 -5.94 -5.89
CA ALA A 88 4.59 -6.26 -5.96
C ALA A 88 4.37 -7.79 -6.02
N LYS A 89 5.10 -8.47 -6.87
CA LYS A 89 4.99 -9.92 -7.06
C LYS A 89 5.47 -10.72 -5.85
N GLU A 90 6.66 -10.41 -5.36
CA GLU A 90 7.23 -11.12 -4.21
C GLU A 90 6.53 -10.76 -2.90
N GLY A 91 6.05 -9.52 -2.78
CA GLY A 91 5.33 -9.04 -1.61
C GLY A 91 4.00 -9.77 -1.38
N ILE A 92 3.27 -10.05 -2.45
CA ILE A 92 2.01 -10.79 -2.35
C ILE A 92 2.27 -12.22 -1.82
N ASP A 93 3.33 -12.86 -2.31
CA ASP A 93 3.71 -14.20 -1.85
C ASP A 93 4.13 -14.19 -0.38
N TRP A 94 4.86 -13.16 0.03
CA TRP A 94 5.25 -12.98 1.42
C TRP A 94 4.02 -12.83 2.33
N VAL A 95 3.04 -12.05 1.92
CA VAL A 95 1.80 -11.87 2.69
C VAL A 95 1.08 -13.20 2.88
N TRP A 96 0.93 -13.98 1.80
CA TRP A 96 0.28 -15.30 1.90
C TRP A 96 1.01 -16.26 2.82
N ALA A 97 2.33 -16.17 2.89
CA ALA A 97 3.16 -17.03 3.73
C ALA A 97 3.23 -16.61 5.20
N ASN A 98 3.06 -15.32 5.51
CA ASN A 98 3.38 -14.77 6.82
C ASN A 98 2.20 -14.13 7.56
N MET A 99 1.06 -13.92 6.89
CA MET A 99 -0.11 -13.28 7.48
C MET A 99 -1.35 -14.18 7.41
N PRO A 100 -2.32 -13.97 8.30
CA PRO A 100 -3.57 -14.73 8.26
C PRO A 100 -4.54 -14.27 7.15
N ALA A 101 -4.06 -13.45 6.22
CA ALA A 101 -4.86 -12.91 5.13
C ALA A 101 -5.22 -14.00 4.12
N LEU A 102 -6.49 -14.03 3.71
CA LEU A 102 -6.99 -14.84 2.60
C LEU A 102 -7.43 -13.97 1.42
N ARG A 103 -7.57 -12.67 1.65
CA ARG A 103 -7.87 -11.67 0.62
C ARG A 103 -7.17 -10.37 0.92
N LEU A 104 -6.62 -9.75 -0.12
CA LEU A 104 -6.10 -8.38 -0.07
C LEU A 104 -6.92 -7.49 -0.98
N VAL A 105 -7.22 -6.29 -0.49
CA VAL A 105 -7.91 -5.24 -1.23
C VAL A 105 -7.11 -3.94 -1.17
N THR A 106 -7.35 -3.07 -2.12
CA THR A 106 -6.80 -1.71 -2.10
C THR A 106 -7.78 -0.73 -2.74
N ASP A 107 -7.76 0.50 -2.26
CA ASP A 107 -8.56 1.59 -2.79
C ASP A 107 -7.63 2.54 -3.53
N VAL A 108 -7.89 2.79 -4.81
CA VAL A 108 -7.03 3.63 -5.64
C VAL A 108 -7.84 4.76 -6.26
N PRO A 109 -7.61 6.02 -5.84
CA PRO A 109 -8.19 7.16 -6.52
C PRO A 109 -7.78 7.19 -8.00
N GLU A 110 -8.69 7.56 -8.88
CA GLU A 110 -8.49 7.46 -10.33
C GLU A 110 -7.26 8.24 -10.83
N TYR A 111 -6.85 9.32 -10.15
CA TYR A 111 -5.66 10.07 -10.54
C TYR A 111 -4.35 9.31 -10.24
N ASN A 112 -4.36 8.33 -9.31
CA ASN A 112 -3.16 7.65 -8.86
C ASN A 112 -2.86 6.42 -9.75
N ARG A 113 -2.37 6.70 -10.96
CA ARG A 113 -2.09 5.65 -11.95
C ARG A 113 -1.00 4.69 -11.50
N GLN A 114 0.00 5.16 -10.77
CA GLN A 114 1.11 4.33 -10.27
C GLN A 114 0.62 3.28 -9.27
N ALA A 115 -0.26 3.66 -8.36
CA ALA A 115 -0.86 2.70 -7.42
C ALA A 115 -1.72 1.66 -8.15
N SER A 116 -2.47 2.06 -9.17
CA SER A 116 -3.24 1.14 -10.01
C SER A 116 -2.34 0.14 -10.75
N ILE A 117 -1.26 0.61 -11.34
CA ILE A 117 -0.28 -0.24 -12.03
C ILE A 117 0.36 -1.22 -11.03
N PHE A 118 0.78 -0.74 -9.87
CA PHE A 118 1.39 -1.57 -8.83
C PHE A 118 0.44 -2.67 -8.37
N ALA A 119 -0.83 -2.34 -8.11
CA ALA A 119 -1.84 -3.32 -7.71
C ALA A 119 -2.03 -4.40 -8.79
N ARG A 120 -2.04 -4.02 -10.05
CA ARG A 120 -2.17 -4.97 -11.17
C ARG A 120 -0.93 -5.86 -11.32
N TRP A 121 0.27 -5.33 -11.06
CA TRP A 121 1.49 -6.14 -11.01
C TRP A 121 1.44 -7.20 -9.91
N ALA A 122 0.76 -6.90 -8.79
CA ALA A 122 0.54 -7.85 -7.71
C ALA A 122 -0.53 -8.90 -8.03
N GLY A 123 -1.20 -8.78 -9.18
CA GLY A 123 -2.26 -9.69 -9.62
C GLY A 123 -3.66 -9.26 -9.21
N MET A 124 -3.83 -8.06 -8.67
CA MET A 124 -5.16 -7.55 -8.29
C MET A 124 -5.99 -7.21 -9.52
N THR A 125 -7.29 -7.45 -9.43
CA THR A 125 -8.29 -7.06 -10.42
C THR A 125 -9.30 -6.11 -9.80
N GLN A 126 -9.84 -5.22 -10.62
CA GLN A 126 -10.88 -4.30 -10.17
C GLN A 126 -12.20 -5.06 -9.97
N PHE A 127 -12.78 -4.91 -8.78
CA PHE A 127 -14.09 -5.53 -8.45
C PHE A 127 -15.17 -4.50 -8.19
N GLY A 128 -14.86 -3.22 -8.15
CA GLY A 128 -15.82 -2.18 -7.90
C GLY A 128 -15.29 -0.78 -8.12
N LEU A 129 -16.21 0.18 -8.01
CA LEU A 129 -15.92 1.61 -8.11
C LEU A 129 -16.76 2.33 -7.06
N ASN A 130 -16.11 3.22 -6.31
CA ASN A 130 -16.81 4.13 -5.40
C ASN A 130 -16.78 5.54 -6.03
N PRO A 131 -17.90 6.02 -6.60
CA PRO A 131 -17.89 7.26 -7.34
C PRO A 131 -17.81 8.47 -6.40
N LYS A 132 -17.02 9.47 -6.81
CA LYS A 132 -16.90 10.79 -6.15
C LYS A 132 -16.67 10.70 -4.63
N SER A 133 -15.80 9.78 -4.23
CA SER A 133 -15.56 9.45 -2.82
C SER A 133 -14.23 9.96 -2.27
N TYR A 134 -13.48 10.73 -3.05
CA TYR A 134 -12.16 11.25 -2.69
C TYR A 134 -11.99 12.63 -3.29
N GLN A 135 -11.43 13.58 -2.54
CA GLN A 135 -11.18 14.92 -3.07
C GLN A 135 -9.69 15.20 -3.12
N LYS A 136 -9.21 15.57 -4.30
CA LYS A 136 -7.81 15.95 -4.53
C LYS A 136 -7.73 17.20 -5.39
N ASN A 137 -7.01 18.21 -4.90
CA ASN A 137 -6.85 19.51 -5.56
C ASN A 137 -8.20 20.12 -5.95
N GLY A 138 -9.18 20.05 -5.05
CA GLY A 138 -10.53 20.57 -5.24
C GLY A 138 -11.43 19.76 -6.15
N LYS A 139 -10.95 18.64 -6.71
CA LYS A 139 -11.72 17.76 -7.60
C LYS A 139 -12.18 16.50 -6.89
N LEU A 140 -13.44 16.14 -7.09
CA LEU A 140 -13.96 14.84 -6.68
C LEU A 140 -13.44 13.77 -7.62
N GLN A 141 -12.91 12.70 -7.04
CA GLN A 141 -12.33 11.57 -7.73
C GLN A 141 -13.15 10.31 -7.46
N ASP A 142 -13.28 9.46 -8.46
CA ASP A 142 -13.74 8.10 -8.25
C ASP A 142 -12.61 7.28 -7.63
N VAL A 143 -12.96 6.31 -6.80
CA VAL A 143 -12.00 5.38 -6.20
C VAL A 143 -12.24 3.99 -6.76
N MET A 144 -11.20 3.44 -7.39
CA MET A 144 -11.22 2.06 -7.87
C MET A 144 -10.98 1.11 -6.71
N LEU A 145 -11.75 0.03 -6.66
CA LEU A 145 -11.60 -1.05 -5.68
C LEU A 145 -10.98 -2.25 -6.38
N LEU A 146 -9.75 -2.60 -5.99
CA LEU A 146 -9.02 -3.73 -6.55
C LEU A 146 -8.73 -4.76 -5.46
N GLY A 147 -8.63 -6.02 -5.84
CA GLY A 147 -8.35 -7.07 -4.88
C GLY A 147 -7.86 -8.36 -5.51
N ILE A 148 -7.35 -9.23 -4.63
CA ILE A 148 -6.89 -10.57 -4.97
C ILE A 148 -7.15 -11.50 -3.80
N SER A 149 -7.60 -12.71 -4.10
CA SER A 149 -7.74 -13.78 -3.11
C SER A 149 -6.51 -14.69 -3.12
N LYS A 150 -6.15 -15.20 -1.94
CA LYS A 150 -5.08 -16.18 -1.83
C LYS A 150 -5.42 -17.39 -2.68
N PRO A 151 -4.51 -17.87 -3.54
CA PRO A 151 -4.74 -19.09 -4.32
C PRO A 151 -5.03 -20.28 -3.41
N GLU A 152 -6.02 -21.09 -3.81
CA GLU A 152 -6.30 -22.32 -3.10
C GLU A 152 -5.12 -23.28 -3.21
N ALA A 153 -4.86 -24.03 -2.14
CA ALA A 153 -3.85 -25.09 -2.18
C ALA A 153 -4.28 -26.19 -3.17
N ALA A 154 -3.35 -26.56 -4.06
CA ALA A 154 -3.60 -27.62 -5.03
C ALA A 154 -3.69 -29.00 -4.37
#